data_099943dc2732fbc7e5497d1291fb36cd
#
_entry.id   099943dc2732fbc7e5497d1291fb36cd
#
_cell.length_a   1.000
_cell.length_b   1.000
_cell.length_c   1.000
_cell.angle_alpha   90.00
_cell.angle_beta   90.00
_cell.angle_gamma   90.00
#
_symmetry.space_group_name_H-M   'P 1'
#
loop_
_entity.id
_entity.type
_entity.pdbx_description
1 polymer ?
#
loop_
_entity_poly.entity_id
_entity_poly.type
_entity_poly.pdbx_seq_one_letter_code
_entity_poly.pdbx_strand_id
1 'polypeptide(L)'
;IAHFTMISSKEDLHKYDVAVVAGSVSTERDLKVLESARKKSRILLALGTCAVHGGPQSLILDEDLEGALAEIYGKKVPKEMKIFAGTPISEYVKVDVEIPGCPPESNDLFQALVDLAHGVVPYKRDYPVCLECKINETECVLVKRGIPCLGPITLGGCNAVCINLGIGCIGCRGPLPKDVNIPSEYEILKSLGISEKTIKRKLRMFSKRVSLNDHEKNLYK
;
A
#
# COMPACT_ATOMS: atom_id res chain seq x y z
N ILE A 1 2.56 25.31 0.02
CA ILE A 1 3.24 24.21 0.74
C ILE A 1 4.03 24.84 1.86
N ALA A 2 3.63 24.63 3.12
CA ALA A 2 4.28 25.24 4.28
C ALA A 2 5.58 24.52 4.66
N HIS A 3 5.61 23.18 4.50
CA HIS A 3 6.77 22.35 4.81
C HIS A 3 6.85 21.15 3.86
N PHE A 4 8.08 20.83 3.41
CA PHE A 4 8.37 19.65 2.60
C PHE A 4 9.73 19.09 3.00
N THR A 5 9.74 17.95 3.71
CA THR A 5 10.93 17.39 4.36
C THR A 5 12.12 17.12 3.43
N MET A 6 11.87 16.86 2.15
CA MET A 6 12.94 16.62 1.16
C MET A 6 13.55 17.91 0.60
N ILE A 7 12.89 19.07 0.78
CA ILE A 7 13.32 20.37 0.21
C ILE A 7 13.69 21.38 1.30
N SER A 8 13.10 21.26 2.49
CA SER A 8 13.29 22.20 3.57
C SER A 8 13.67 21.51 4.88
N SER A 9 14.78 21.96 5.48
CA SER A 9 15.21 21.59 6.82
C SER A 9 14.57 22.44 7.94
N LYS A 10 13.79 23.46 7.60
CA LYS A 10 13.11 24.30 8.59
C LYS A 10 11.93 23.51 9.17
N GLU A 11 11.96 23.25 10.46
CA GLU A 11 10.78 22.80 11.20
C GLU A 11 9.81 23.98 11.31
N ASP A 12 8.69 23.88 10.59
CA ASP A 12 7.60 24.82 10.80
C ASP A 12 6.76 24.35 12.00
N LEU A 13 6.63 25.22 13.00
CA LEU A 13 5.90 24.95 14.23
C LEU A 13 4.38 25.19 14.09
N HIS A 14 3.93 25.64 12.93
CA HIS A 14 2.53 25.99 12.70
C HIS A 14 1.64 24.74 12.51
N LYS A 15 0.34 24.94 12.68
CA LYS A 15 -0.68 23.95 12.34
C LYS A 15 -0.87 23.93 10.84
N TYR A 16 -1.11 22.73 10.30
CA TYR A 16 -1.37 22.52 8.88
C TYR A 16 -2.85 22.17 8.65
N ASP A 17 -3.41 22.59 7.54
CA ASP A 17 -4.73 22.10 7.12
C ASP A 17 -4.63 20.64 6.70
N VAL A 18 -3.63 20.30 5.90
CA VAL A 18 -3.39 18.94 5.41
C VAL A 18 -1.93 18.56 5.61
N ALA A 19 -1.68 17.42 6.25
CA ALA A 19 -0.39 16.75 6.24
C ALA A 19 -0.44 15.57 5.28
N VAL A 20 0.49 15.51 4.34
CA VAL A 20 0.67 14.37 3.43
C VAL A 20 1.83 13.54 3.93
N VAL A 21 1.57 12.29 4.28
CA VAL A 21 2.57 11.35 4.81
C VAL A 21 2.76 10.19 3.84
N ALA A 22 4.00 9.99 3.40
CA ALA A 22 4.42 8.88 2.56
C ALA A 22 5.37 7.96 3.34
N GLY A 23 5.42 6.68 2.95
CA GLY A 23 6.24 5.67 3.62
C GLY A 23 5.51 4.94 4.73
N SER A 24 6.01 3.75 5.09
CA SER A 24 5.56 2.96 6.24
C SER A 24 6.31 3.37 7.49
N VAL A 25 5.75 3.08 8.66
CA VAL A 25 6.45 3.23 9.93
C VAL A 25 7.31 1.99 10.15
N SER A 26 8.62 2.17 10.28
CA SER A 26 9.58 1.09 10.49
C SER A 26 10.60 1.37 11.59
N THR A 27 10.59 2.57 12.16
CA THR A 27 11.44 2.98 13.27
C THR A 27 10.68 3.82 14.30
N GLU A 28 11.20 3.89 15.55
CA GLU A 28 10.64 4.83 16.54
C GLU A 28 10.71 6.30 16.10
N ARG A 29 11.69 6.64 15.28
CA ARG A 29 11.80 7.99 14.72
C ARG A 29 10.63 8.30 13.78
N ASP A 30 10.28 7.35 12.89
CA ASP A 30 9.16 7.50 11.97
C ASP A 30 7.86 7.69 12.75
N LEU A 31 7.68 6.91 13.83
CA LEU A 31 6.50 7.01 14.69
C LEU A 31 6.38 8.41 15.32
N LYS A 32 7.46 8.94 15.88
CA LYS A 32 7.45 10.29 16.48
C LYS A 32 7.13 11.38 15.44
N VAL A 33 7.66 11.25 14.22
CA VAL A 33 7.39 12.19 13.12
C VAL A 33 5.91 12.09 12.73
N LEU A 34 5.38 10.88 12.58
CA LEU A 34 3.98 10.64 12.25
C LEU A 34 3.02 11.23 13.30
N GLU A 35 3.29 10.97 14.60
CA GLU A 35 2.48 11.51 15.68
C GLU A 35 2.50 13.04 15.71
N SER A 36 3.68 13.63 15.46
CA SER A 36 3.83 15.10 15.36
C SER A 36 3.02 15.64 14.19
N ALA A 37 3.11 15.01 13.01
CA ALA A 37 2.33 15.39 11.83
C ALA A 37 0.82 15.32 12.11
N ARG A 38 0.34 14.23 12.78
CA ARG A 38 -1.07 14.10 13.15
C ARG A 38 -1.53 15.18 14.12
N LYS A 39 -0.74 15.49 15.15
CA LYS A 39 -1.08 16.53 16.15
C LYS A 39 -1.15 17.93 15.54
N LYS A 40 -0.33 18.21 14.53
CA LYS A 40 -0.25 19.52 13.88
C LYS A 40 -1.22 19.69 12.72
N SER A 41 -1.82 18.62 12.19
CA SER A 41 -2.70 18.67 11.02
C SER A 41 -4.17 18.48 11.36
N ARG A 42 -5.04 19.19 10.63
CA ARG A 42 -6.48 18.97 10.67
C ARG A 42 -6.84 17.68 9.94
N ILE A 43 -6.24 17.47 8.76
CA ILE A 43 -6.43 16.30 7.90
C ILE A 43 -5.08 15.64 7.69
N LEU A 44 -5.02 14.32 7.84
CA LEU A 44 -3.85 13.51 7.55
C LEU A 44 -4.15 12.60 6.37
N LEU A 45 -3.38 12.79 5.27
CA LEU A 45 -3.47 12.03 4.04
C LEU A 45 -2.30 11.04 3.96
N ALA A 46 -2.63 9.75 3.86
CA ALA A 46 -1.67 8.69 3.59
C ALA A 46 -1.43 8.57 2.08
N LEU A 47 -0.19 8.78 1.64
CA LEU A 47 0.19 8.74 0.22
C LEU A 47 1.05 7.52 -0.09
N GLY A 48 0.59 6.75 -1.05
CA GLY A 48 1.30 5.56 -1.53
C GLY A 48 1.02 4.31 -0.72
N THR A 49 1.27 3.17 -1.35
CA THR A 49 0.96 1.85 -0.78
C THR A 49 1.73 1.55 0.52
N CYS A 50 2.94 2.11 0.68
CA CYS A 50 3.68 1.94 1.93
C CYS A 50 2.96 2.60 3.11
N ALA A 51 2.46 3.83 2.95
CA ALA A 51 1.71 4.51 3.99
C ALA A 51 0.36 3.84 4.29
N VAL A 52 -0.34 3.37 3.25
CA VAL A 52 -1.71 2.84 3.36
C VAL A 52 -1.74 1.37 3.79
N HIS A 53 -0.81 0.54 3.30
CA HIS A 53 -0.84 -0.91 3.45
C HIS A 53 0.45 -1.53 4.03
N GLY A 54 1.47 -0.72 4.36
CA GLY A 54 2.78 -1.18 4.81
C GLY A 54 3.79 -1.37 3.67
N GLY A 55 3.31 -1.70 2.47
CA GLY A 55 4.15 -1.87 1.28
C GLY A 55 5.09 -3.08 1.32
N PRO A 56 6.08 -3.16 0.42
CA PRO A 56 7.04 -4.26 0.37
C PRO A 56 7.85 -4.44 1.67
N GLN A 57 8.06 -3.38 2.43
CA GLN A 57 8.77 -3.42 3.70
C GLN A 57 8.04 -4.26 4.76
N SER A 58 6.75 -4.49 4.59
CA SER A 58 5.97 -5.33 5.49
C SER A 58 6.16 -6.84 5.26
N LEU A 59 6.79 -7.26 4.17
CA LEU A 59 7.08 -8.67 3.89
C LEU A 59 8.02 -9.32 4.92
N ILE A 60 8.88 -8.52 5.53
CA ILE A 60 9.84 -8.99 6.55
C ILE A 60 9.16 -9.50 7.83
N LEU A 61 7.84 -9.26 8.00
CA LEU A 61 7.07 -9.82 9.12
C LEU A 61 7.04 -11.34 9.18
N ASP A 62 7.23 -12.00 8.03
CA ASP A 62 7.19 -13.46 7.93
C ASP A 62 8.59 -14.08 7.99
N GLU A 63 9.59 -13.24 7.98
CA GLU A 63 10.98 -13.63 8.05
C GLU A 63 11.54 -13.16 9.40
N ASP A 64 12.57 -13.83 9.89
CA ASP A 64 13.29 -13.41 11.07
C ASP A 64 13.96 -12.05 10.82
N LEU A 65 13.38 -10.97 11.35
CA LEU A 65 13.91 -9.62 11.21
C LEU A 65 15.33 -9.53 11.81
N GLU A 66 15.56 -10.18 12.93
CA GLU A 66 16.89 -10.19 13.57
C GLU A 66 17.90 -10.93 12.71
N GLY A 67 17.52 -12.08 12.13
CA GLY A 67 18.35 -12.82 11.20
C GLY A 67 18.64 -12.03 9.93
N ALA A 68 17.64 -11.39 9.33
CA ALA A 68 17.82 -10.54 8.16
C ALA A 68 18.73 -9.33 8.44
N LEU A 69 18.57 -8.68 9.58
CA LEU A 69 19.43 -7.58 10.00
C LEU A 69 20.88 -8.07 10.26
N ALA A 70 21.05 -9.25 10.88
CA ALA A 70 22.35 -9.84 11.12
C ALA A 70 23.06 -10.22 9.80
N GLU A 71 22.32 -10.67 8.80
CA GLU A 71 22.84 -10.99 7.47
C GLU A 71 23.36 -9.73 6.73
N ILE A 72 22.58 -8.63 6.78
CA ILE A 72 22.91 -7.40 6.07
C ILE A 72 23.98 -6.58 6.80
N TYR A 73 23.82 -6.39 8.08
CA TYR A 73 24.64 -5.48 8.91
C TYR A 73 25.68 -6.20 9.79
N GLY A 74 25.64 -7.54 9.86
CA GLY A 74 26.45 -8.34 10.75
C GLY A 74 26.13 -8.05 12.23
N LYS A 75 27.14 -8.22 13.09
CA LYS A 75 26.98 -7.95 14.55
C LYS A 75 26.92 -6.45 14.92
N LYS A 76 26.94 -5.56 13.92
CA LYS A 76 27.03 -4.10 14.11
C LYS A 76 25.70 -3.37 13.95
N VAL A 77 24.56 -4.07 14.09
CA VAL A 77 23.27 -3.35 14.16
C VAL A 77 23.32 -2.44 15.39
N PRO A 78 23.23 -1.11 15.22
CA PRO A 78 23.21 -0.21 16.36
C PRO A 78 22.01 -0.55 17.25
N LYS A 79 22.25 -0.85 18.53
CA LYS A 79 21.19 -1.19 19.51
C LYS A 79 20.17 -0.06 19.68
N GLU A 80 20.55 1.17 19.32
CA GLU A 80 19.71 2.33 19.35
C GLU A 80 18.73 2.39 18.16
N MET A 81 18.99 1.63 17.09
CA MET A 81 18.10 1.51 15.94
C MET A 81 17.01 0.47 16.25
N LYS A 82 15.96 0.88 16.94
CA LYS A 82 14.77 0.06 17.11
C LYS A 82 14.03 0.02 15.78
N ILE A 83 14.36 -0.99 14.97
CA ILE A 83 13.76 -1.27 13.67
C ILE A 83 12.68 -2.33 13.87
N PHE A 84 11.55 -2.14 13.20
CA PHE A 84 10.48 -3.12 13.11
C PHE A 84 9.95 -3.20 11.68
N ALA A 85 9.17 -4.23 11.38
CA ALA A 85 8.64 -4.41 10.04
C ALA A 85 7.75 -3.25 9.63
N GLY A 86 7.82 -2.86 8.38
CA GLY A 86 7.05 -1.76 7.82
C GLY A 86 5.56 -1.92 8.09
N THR A 87 4.97 -0.93 8.75
CA THR A 87 3.58 -0.97 9.22
C THR A 87 2.81 0.22 8.65
N PRO A 88 1.54 0.03 8.21
CA PRO A 88 0.69 1.13 7.75
C PRO A 88 0.56 2.21 8.82
N ILE A 89 0.51 3.47 8.41
CA ILE A 89 0.41 4.59 9.35
C ILE A 89 -0.91 4.60 10.13
N SER A 90 -1.95 4.00 9.57
CA SER A 90 -3.27 3.87 10.21
C SER A 90 -3.29 2.96 11.44
N GLU A 91 -2.23 2.15 11.68
CA GLU A 91 -2.11 1.36 12.91
C GLU A 91 -1.69 2.22 14.12
N TYR A 92 -1.17 3.43 13.88
CA TYR A 92 -0.68 4.31 14.95
C TYR A 92 -1.50 5.58 15.11
N VAL A 93 -2.03 6.12 14.01
CA VAL A 93 -2.79 7.37 14.03
C VAL A 93 -4.02 7.27 13.14
N LYS A 94 -5.04 8.10 13.43
CA LYS A 94 -6.19 8.23 12.54
C LYS A 94 -5.75 8.86 11.22
N VAL A 95 -6.03 8.17 10.12
CA VAL A 95 -5.88 8.65 8.74
C VAL A 95 -7.24 9.10 8.22
N ASP A 96 -7.28 10.26 7.59
CA ASP A 96 -8.53 10.84 7.08
C ASP A 96 -8.71 10.56 5.58
N VAL A 97 -7.62 10.50 4.81
CA VAL A 97 -7.62 10.22 3.36
C VAL A 97 -6.51 9.24 3.02
N GLU A 98 -6.82 8.25 2.18
CA GLU A 98 -5.87 7.23 1.72
C GLU A 98 -5.76 7.26 0.20
N ILE A 99 -4.54 7.40 -0.34
CA ILE A 99 -4.24 7.34 -1.77
C ILE A 99 -3.17 6.27 -1.99
N PRO A 100 -3.56 5.00 -2.24
CA PRO A 100 -2.61 3.92 -2.47
C PRO A 100 -2.04 3.96 -3.90
N GLY A 101 -0.90 3.32 -4.08
CA GLY A 101 -0.20 3.17 -5.36
C GLY A 101 1.30 3.08 -5.14
N CYS A 102 2.01 2.32 -6.00
CA CYS A 102 3.46 2.23 -5.98
C CYS A 102 4.03 2.35 -7.40
N PRO A 103 4.22 3.60 -7.84
CA PRO A 103 3.91 4.89 -7.20
C PRO A 103 2.42 5.21 -7.16
N PRO A 104 1.97 6.17 -6.31
CA PRO A 104 0.63 6.72 -6.38
C PRO A 104 0.44 7.55 -7.65
N GLU A 105 -0.79 7.60 -8.17
CA GLU A 105 -1.12 8.41 -9.32
C GLU A 105 -1.12 9.91 -8.95
N SER A 106 -0.40 10.72 -9.72
CA SER A 106 -0.29 12.17 -9.48
C SER A 106 -1.63 12.89 -9.54
N ASN A 107 -2.49 12.46 -10.47
CA ASN A 107 -3.84 13.02 -10.61
C ASN A 107 -4.73 12.70 -9.41
N ASP A 108 -4.57 11.54 -8.77
CA ASP A 108 -5.31 11.19 -7.55
C ASP A 108 -4.93 12.14 -6.41
N LEU A 109 -3.63 12.40 -6.23
CA LEU A 109 -3.17 13.34 -5.23
C LEU A 109 -3.63 14.78 -5.52
N PHE A 110 -3.48 15.22 -6.77
CA PHE A 110 -3.88 16.56 -7.17
C PHE A 110 -5.38 16.78 -6.93
N GLN A 111 -6.23 15.87 -7.40
CA GLN A 111 -7.68 15.98 -7.21
C GLN A 111 -8.06 15.95 -5.73
N ALA A 112 -7.45 15.07 -4.94
CA ALA A 112 -7.71 15.02 -3.51
C ALA A 112 -7.34 16.33 -2.79
N LEU A 113 -6.23 16.96 -3.16
CA LEU A 113 -5.84 18.27 -2.59
C LEU A 113 -6.81 19.38 -3.01
N VAL A 114 -7.29 19.38 -4.26
CA VAL A 114 -8.32 20.32 -4.74
C VAL A 114 -9.62 20.12 -3.98
N ASP A 115 -10.10 18.89 -3.85
CA ASP A 115 -11.33 18.56 -3.11
C ASP A 115 -11.23 19.05 -1.66
N LEU A 116 -10.11 18.74 -0.98
CA LEU A 116 -9.87 19.16 0.40
C LEU A 116 -9.80 20.68 0.55
N ALA A 117 -9.22 21.39 -0.42
CA ALA A 117 -9.15 22.87 -0.40
C ALA A 117 -10.56 23.49 -0.50
N HIS A 118 -11.50 22.81 -1.18
CA HIS A 118 -12.90 23.22 -1.28
C HIS A 118 -13.79 22.64 -0.15
N GLY A 119 -13.22 21.92 0.81
CA GLY A 119 -13.96 21.30 1.92
C GLY A 119 -14.77 20.05 1.51
N VAL A 120 -14.46 19.47 0.36
CA VAL A 120 -15.09 18.26 -0.16
C VAL A 120 -14.29 17.03 0.28
N VAL A 121 -15.00 15.96 0.62
CA VAL A 121 -14.36 14.67 0.91
C VAL A 121 -13.89 14.04 -0.40
N PRO A 122 -12.59 13.72 -0.55
CA PRO A 122 -12.08 13.10 -1.77
C PRO A 122 -12.77 11.78 -2.09
N TYR A 123 -13.01 11.54 -3.38
CA TYR A 123 -13.60 10.29 -3.84
C TYR A 123 -12.71 9.09 -3.49
N LYS A 124 -13.31 8.07 -2.87
CA LYS A 124 -12.66 6.80 -2.55
C LYS A 124 -13.09 5.75 -3.56
N ARG A 125 -12.13 5.22 -4.32
CA ARG A 125 -12.38 4.10 -5.24
C ARG A 125 -12.70 2.82 -4.47
N ASP A 126 -13.57 1.99 -5.05
CA ASP A 126 -14.00 0.71 -4.48
C ASP A 126 -14.15 -0.40 -5.53
N TYR A 127 -13.55 -0.22 -6.71
CA TYR A 127 -13.62 -1.16 -7.83
C TYR A 127 -12.24 -1.78 -8.16
N PRO A 128 -12.22 -3.00 -8.73
CA PRO A 128 -10.98 -3.68 -9.09
C PRO A 128 -10.34 -3.13 -10.37
N VAL A 129 -9.03 -3.36 -10.53
CA VAL A 129 -8.30 -3.06 -11.77
C VAL A 129 -8.95 -3.72 -12.99
N CYS A 130 -9.62 -4.85 -12.81
CA CYS A 130 -10.36 -5.55 -13.88
C CYS A 130 -11.44 -4.67 -14.54
N LEU A 131 -12.06 -3.74 -13.82
CA LEU A 131 -13.02 -2.81 -14.40
C LEU A 131 -12.34 -1.90 -15.44
N GLU A 132 -11.15 -1.38 -15.10
CA GLU A 132 -10.36 -0.54 -15.99
C GLU A 132 -9.89 -1.31 -17.24
N CYS A 133 -9.46 -2.58 -17.06
CA CYS A 133 -9.16 -3.48 -18.14
C CYS A 133 -10.32 -3.60 -19.15
N LYS A 134 -11.55 -3.76 -18.63
CA LYS A 134 -12.74 -3.89 -19.47
C LYS A 134 -13.10 -2.58 -20.17
N ILE A 135 -12.97 -1.45 -19.48
CA ILE A 135 -13.18 -0.11 -20.07
C ILE A 135 -12.19 0.14 -21.21
N ASN A 136 -10.93 -0.30 -21.03
CA ASN A 136 -9.89 -0.16 -22.04
C ASN A 136 -9.97 -1.23 -23.17
N GLU A 137 -10.96 -2.13 -23.13
CA GLU A 137 -11.12 -3.23 -24.09
C GLU A 137 -9.88 -4.14 -24.17
N THR A 138 -9.07 -4.19 -23.08
CA THR A 138 -7.83 -4.95 -23.04
C THR A 138 -8.12 -6.45 -22.88
N GLU A 139 -7.46 -7.27 -23.68
CA GLU A 139 -7.54 -8.72 -23.55
C GLU A 139 -7.08 -9.19 -22.17
N CYS A 140 -7.85 -10.05 -21.51
CA CYS A 140 -7.50 -10.58 -20.20
C CYS A 140 -6.28 -11.50 -20.28
N VAL A 141 -5.14 -11.02 -19.79
CA VAL A 141 -3.87 -11.78 -19.79
C VAL A 141 -3.94 -13.04 -18.92
N LEU A 142 -4.74 -13.04 -17.86
CA LEU A 142 -4.95 -14.19 -16.99
C LEU A 142 -5.67 -15.33 -17.72
N VAL A 143 -6.81 -15.02 -18.35
CA VAL A 143 -7.67 -16.04 -19.00
C VAL A 143 -7.13 -16.46 -20.35
N LYS A 144 -6.64 -15.51 -21.16
CA LYS A 144 -6.21 -15.78 -22.54
C LYS A 144 -4.80 -16.29 -22.68
N ARG A 145 -3.90 -15.87 -21.76
CA ARG A 145 -2.47 -16.16 -21.85
C ARG A 145 -1.92 -16.93 -20.65
N GLY A 146 -2.74 -17.23 -19.63
CA GLY A 146 -2.27 -17.86 -18.39
C GLY A 146 -1.24 -17.06 -17.62
N ILE A 147 -1.19 -15.74 -17.82
CA ILE A 147 -0.26 -14.85 -17.12
C ILE A 147 -0.85 -14.51 -15.74
N PRO A 148 -0.14 -14.79 -14.64
CA PRO A 148 -0.59 -14.45 -13.28
C PRO A 148 -0.92 -12.96 -13.14
N CYS A 149 -2.14 -12.66 -12.68
CA CYS A 149 -2.64 -11.29 -12.62
C CYS A 149 -3.50 -11.07 -11.37
N LEU A 150 -3.09 -10.20 -10.47
CA LEU A 150 -3.82 -9.83 -9.25
C LEU A 150 -4.91 -8.75 -9.49
N GLY A 151 -5.24 -8.45 -10.74
CA GLY A 151 -6.26 -7.45 -11.08
C GLY A 151 -7.62 -7.65 -10.42
N PRO A 152 -8.13 -8.89 -10.28
CA PRO A 152 -9.41 -9.16 -9.64
C PRO A 152 -9.50 -8.71 -8.18
N ILE A 153 -8.39 -8.72 -7.46
CA ILE A 153 -8.34 -8.41 -6.02
C ILE A 153 -7.68 -7.05 -5.72
N THR A 154 -7.17 -6.37 -6.73
CA THR A 154 -6.41 -5.11 -6.57
C THR A 154 -7.30 -3.90 -6.82
N LEU A 155 -7.18 -2.89 -5.96
CA LEU A 155 -7.88 -1.60 -6.09
C LEU A 155 -7.51 -0.88 -7.40
N GLY A 156 -8.50 -0.49 -8.18
CA GLY A 156 -8.35 0.29 -9.41
C GLY A 156 -7.82 1.71 -9.20
N GLY A 157 -7.60 2.43 -10.29
CA GLY A 157 -7.12 3.82 -10.31
C GLY A 157 -5.78 4.01 -11.02
N CYS A 158 -5.22 2.96 -11.65
CA CYS A 158 -3.99 3.03 -12.43
C CYS A 158 -4.23 2.89 -13.94
N ASN A 159 -5.50 2.93 -14.37
CA ASN A 159 -5.89 2.69 -15.75
C ASN A 159 -5.38 1.36 -16.34
N ALA A 160 -5.25 0.34 -15.47
CA ALA A 160 -4.78 -1.00 -15.83
C ALA A 160 -3.46 -1.02 -16.64
N VAL A 161 -2.54 -0.08 -16.40
CA VAL A 161 -1.36 0.16 -17.22
C VAL A 161 -0.52 -1.10 -17.47
N CYS A 162 -0.33 -1.96 -16.46
CA CYS A 162 0.43 -3.20 -16.60
C CYS A 162 -0.23 -4.15 -17.62
N ILE A 163 -1.55 -4.31 -17.52
CA ILE A 163 -2.31 -5.24 -18.36
C ILE A 163 -2.40 -4.71 -19.79
N ASN A 164 -2.55 -3.41 -19.97
CA ASN A 164 -2.51 -2.75 -21.28
C ASN A 164 -1.17 -2.99 -22.00
N LEU A 165 -0.09 -3.20 -21.25
CA LEU A 165 1.23 -3.58 -21.77
C LEU A 165 1.44 -5.11 -21.88
N GLY A 166 0.40 -5.92 -21.64
CA GLY A 166 0.47 -7.38 -21.70
C GLY A 166 1.12 -8.03 -20.48
N ILE A 167 1.27 -7.31 -19.37
CA ILE A 167 1.85 -7.77 -18.10
C ILE A 167 0.73 -7.95 -17.08
N GLY A 168 0.76 -9.01 -16.27
CA GLY A 168 -0.21 -9.22 -15.21
C GLY A 168 -0.10 -8.17 -14.10
N CYS A 169 -1.23 -7.80 -13.50
CA CYS A 169 -1.24 -6.92 -12.33
C CYS A 169 -0.46 -7.53 -11.17
N ILE A 170 0.38 -6.75 -10.53
CA ILE A 170 1.20 -7.16 -9.37
C ILE A 170 0.63 -6.75 -8.02
N GLY A 171 -0.52 -6.07 -7.99
CA GLY A 171 -1.18 -5.68 -6.75
C GLY A 171 -0.66 -4.39 -6.11
N CYS A 172 0.05 -3.53 -6.83
CA CYS A 172 0.77 -2.39 -6.27
C CYS A 172 -0.11 -1.30 -5.61
N ARG A 173 -1.43 -1.33 -5.81
CA ARG A 173 -2.39 -0.44 -5.13
C ARG A 173 -3.02 -1.06 -3.89
N GLY A 174 -2.62 -2.30 -3.55
CA GLY A 174 -3.20 -3.04 -2.43
C GLY A 174 -4.57 -3.65 -2.74
N PRO A 175 -5.16 -4.35 -1.77
CA PRO A 175 -6.43 -5.05 -1.94
C PRO A 175 -7.60 -4.08 -2.03
N LEU A 176 -8.69 -4.55 -2.64
CA LEU A 176 -9.99 -3.89 -2.56
C LEU A 176 -10.43 -3.77 -1.10
N PRO A 177 -11.12 -2.67 -0.71
CA PRO A 177 -11.59 -2.50 0.65
C PRO A 177 -12.77 -3.42 1.03
N LYS A 178 -13.51 -3.94 0.04
CA LYS A 178 -14.69 -4.80 0.22
C LYS A 178 -14.76 -5.85 -0.89
N ASP A 179 -15.50 -6.92 -0.63
CA ASP A 179 -15.90 -7.95 -1.60
C ASP A 179 -14.73 -8.64 -2.33
N VAL A 180 -13.60 -8.79 -1.64
CA VAL A 180 -12.39 -9.41 -2.19
C VAL A 180 -12.43 -10.93 -1.98
N ASN A 181 -12.42 -11.68 -3.08
CA ASN A 181 -12.33 -13.14 -3.03
C ASN A 181 -10.87 -13.60 -3.19
N ILE A 182 -10.06 -13.40 -2.15
CA ILE A 182 -8.66 -13.86 -2.13
C ILE A 182 -8.54 -15.37 -2.25
N PRO A 183 -9.40 -16.21 -1.62
CA PRO A 183 -9.36 -17.66 -1.82
C PRO A 183 -9.49 -18.09 -3.29
N SER A 184 -10.43 -17.50 -4.03
CA SER A 184 -10.58 -17.81 -5.45
C SER A 184 -9.36 -17.38 -6.26
N GLU A 185 -8.79 -16.22 -5.98
CA GLU A 185 -7.55 -15.77 -6.64
C GLU A 185 -6.38 -16.70 -6.34
N TYR A 186 -6.27 -17.19 -5.10
CA TYR A 186 -5.27 -18.17 -4.71
C TYR A 186 -5.38 -19.45 -5.51
N GLU A 187 -6.60 -20.02 -5.63
CA GLU A 187 -6.83 -21.26 -6.39
C GLU A 187 -6.56 -21.09 -7.90
N ILE A 188 -6.90 -19.92 -8.47
CA ILE A 188 -6.56 -19.60 -9.86
C ILE A 188 -5.04 -19.57 -10.06
N LEU A 189 -4.30 -18.88 -9.20
CA LEU A 189 -2.85 -18.82 -9.29
C LEU A 189 -2.20 -20.21 -9.11
N LYS A 190 -2.77 -21.04 -8.24
CA LYS A 190 -2.34 -22.42 -8.03
C LYS A 190 -2.58 -23.29 -9.27
N SER A 191 -3.71 -23.13 -9.94
CA SER A 191 -4.03 -23.83 -11.19
C SER A 191 -3.09 -23.50 -12.35
N LEU A 192 -2.43 -22.34 -12.30
CA LEU A 192 -1.36 -21.96 -13.23
C LEU A 192 0.01 -22.57 -12.90
N GLY A 193 0.08 -23.49 -11.92
CA GLY A 193 1.32 -24.17 -11.51
C GLY A 193 2.25 -23.32 -10.64
N ILE A 194 1.77 -22.21 -10.08
CA ILE A 194 2.59 -21.37 -9.19
C ILE A 194 2.67 -22.00 -7.81
N SER A 195 3.89 -22.07 -7.25
CA SER A 195 4.08 -22.63 -5.91
C SER A 195 3.38 -21.79 -4.83
N GLU A 196 2.88 -22.45 -3.78
CA GLU A 196 2.21 -21.77 -2.65
C GLU A 196 3.05 -20.66 -2.05
N LYS A 197 4.36 -20.87 -1.86
CA LYS A 197 5.28 -19.87 -1.34
C LYS A 197 5.29 -18.61 -2.22
N THR A 198 5.28 -18.80 -3.54
CA THR A 198 5.26 -17.67 -4.50
C THR A 198 3.92 -16.96 -4.50
N ILE A 199 2.81 -17.69 -4.43
CA ILE A 199 1.46 -17.11 -4.33
C ILE A 199 1.36 -16.25 -3.08
N LYS A 200 1.74 -16.79 -1.91
CA LYS A 200 1.75 -16.06 -0.64
C LYS A 200 2.55 -14.76 -0.73
N ARG A 201 3.77 -14.81 -1.29
CA ARG A 201 4.60 -13.62 -1.48
C ARG A 201 3.96 -12.59 -2.42
N LYS A 202 3.36 -13.04 -3.54
CA LYS A 202 2.67 -12.15 -4.48
C LYS A 202 1.49 -11.44 -3.83
N LEU A 203 0.63 -12.15 -3.12
CA LEU A 203 -0.55 -11.60 -2.46
C LEU A 203 -0.18 -10.59 -1.37
N ARG A 204 0.93 -10.79 -0.68
CA ARG A 204 1.39 -9.94 0.44
C ARG A 204 2.38 -8.86 0.04
N MET A 205 2.88 -8.87 -1.19
CA MET A 205 3.98 -7.98 -1.63
C MET A 205 3.73 -6.49 -1.34
N PHE A 206 2.50 -6.05 -1.45
CA PHE A 206 2.14 -4.63 -1.26
C PHE A 206 1.21 -4.39 -0.08
N SER A 207 0.84 -5.42 0.69
CA SER A 207 -0.10 -5.25 1.78
C SER A 207 0.12 -6.23 2.93
N LYS A 208 0.43 -5.68 4.09
CA LYS A 208 0.44 -6.41 5.37
C LYS A 208 -0.94 -6.98 5.72
N ARG A 209 -2.01 -6.32 5.24
CA ARG A 209 -3.39 -6.67 5.58
C ARG A 209 -3.90 -7.93 4.88
N VAL A 210 -3.18 -8.47 3.88
CA VAL A 210 -3.56 -9.73 3.25
C VAL A 210 -3.08 -10.88 4.12
N SER A 211 -3.95 -11.39 4.99
CA SER A 211 -3.72 -12.61 5.75
C SER A 211 -4.19 -13.82 4.95
N LEU A 212 -3.35 -14.84 4.86
CA LEU A 212 -3.66 -16.10 4.18
C LEU A 212 -4.05 -17.22 5.16
N ASN A 213 -3.88 -16.95 6.46
CA ASN A 213 -4.27 -17.88 7.51
C ASN A 213 -5.77 -17.81 7.82
N ASP A 214 -6.46 -16.83 7.26
CA ASP A 214 -7.90 -16.62 7.45
C ASP A 214 -8.75 -17.33 6.39
N HIS A 215 -8.38 -18.55 6.01
CA HIS A 215 -9.30 -19.43 5.30
C HIS A 215 -10.57 -19.73 6.10
N GLU A 216 -10.58 -19.39 7.40
CA GLU A 216 -11.69 -19.69 8.31
C GLU A 216 -12.32 -18.51 9.04
N LYS A 217 -11.75 -17.30 8.99
CA LYS A 217 -12.30 -16.14 9.72
C LYS A 217 -12.18 -14.84 8.93
N ASN A 218 -13.33 -14.30 8.52
CA ASN A 218 -13.62 -12.93 8.08
C ASN A 218 -12.41 -11.97 7.97
N LEU A 219 -11.90 -11.82 6.76
CA LEU A 219 -10.69 -11.08 6.39
C LEU A 219 -10.77 -9.56 6.56
N TYR A 220 -11.89 -9.02 7.00
CA TYR A 220 -12.07 -7.58 7.15
C TYR A 220 -13.01 -7.30 8.34
N LYS A 221 -12.44 -7.23 9.54
CA LYS A 221 -13.05 -6.47 10.63
C LYS A 221 -12.36 -5.11 10.74
#